data_63228882329d719ed9d0b12cd244694e
#
_entry.id   63228882329d719ed9d0b12cd244694e
#
_cell.length_a   1.000
_cell.length_b   1.000
_cell.length_c   1.000
_cell.angle_alpha   90.00
_cell.angle_beta   90.00
_cell.angle_gamma   90.00
#
_symmetry.space_group_name_H-M   'P 1'
#
loop_
_entity.id
_entity.type
_entity.pdbx_description
1 polymer ?
#
loop_
_entity_poly.entity_id
_entity_poly.type
_entity_poly.pdbx_seq_one_letter_code
_entity_poly.pdbx_strand_id
1 'polypeptide(L)'
;VLDPDEHSPAGVIAHHHVRAAYDDPKGLAELARLSNAITTEFENVPASALEQLAAQRFVAPSASCVAIAQDRRAEKAHFTACGVPVAPYAVIETLAQLPGTDAELFPGILKTARLGYDGKGQVRVNSADEARAAYANLGGQACVLEKMLDLKLEVSAIVTRVSPEQVSVFPVAENIHKNGILDESIVPARIAPAL
;
A
#
# COMPACT_ATOMS: atom_id res chain seq x y z
N VAL A 1 -3.53 19.46 -10.83
CA VAL A 1 -2.64 18.46 -10.20
C VAL A 1 -1.71 19.18 -9.26
N LEU A 2 -1.42 18.58 -8.09
CA LEU A 2 -0.32 18.99 -7.21
C LEU A 2 0.75 17.89 -7.26
N ASP A 3 1.96 18.23 -7.64
CA ASP A 3 3.10 17.33 -7.75
C ASP A 3 4.41 18.13 -7.69
N PRO A 4 5.41 17.72 -6.91
CA PRO A 4 6.70 18.42 -6.83
C PRO A 4 7.53 18.28 -8.11
N ASP A 5 7.35 17.23 -8.90
CA ASP A 5 8.12 17.02 -10.13
C ASP A 5 7.63 17.92 -11.26
N GLU A 6 8.55 18.70 -11.82
CA GLU A 6 8.29 19.56 -12.98
C GLU A 6 7.77 18.79 -14.20
N HIS A 7 8.22 17.56 -14.34
CA HIS A 7 7.91 16.67 -15.45
C HIS A 7 6.87 15.61 -15.10
N SER A 8 6.11 15.84 -14.02
CA SER A 8 5.00 14.95 -13.63
C SER A 8 4.11 14.67 -14.84
N PRO A 9 3.91 13.39 -15.24
CA PRO A 9 3.08 13.05 -16.40
C PRO A 9 1.67 13.64 -16.34
N ALA A 10 1.04 13.60 -15.16
CA ALA A 10 -0.26 14.22 -14.96
C ALA A 10 -0.20 15.75 -14.97
N GLY A 11 0.89 16.33 -14.45
CA GLY A 11 1.11 17.78 -14.44
C GLY A 11 1.22 18.36 -15.85
N VAL A 12 1.88 17.66 -16.77
CA VAL A 12 2.08 18.10 -18.17
C VAL A 12 0.76 18.26 -18.93
N ILE A 13 -0.23 17.42 -18.64
CA ILE A 13 -1.54 17.43 -19.35
C ILE A 13 -2.65 18.12 -18.54
N ALA A 14 -2.39 18.48 -17.29
CA ALA A 14 -3.38 19.14 -16.44
C ALA A 14 -3.63 20.59 -16.85
N HIS A 15 -4.84 21.11 -16.62
CA HIS A 15 -5.13 22.55 -16.78
C HIS A 15 -4.30 23.44 -15.86
N HIS A 16 -3.99 22.91 -14.67
CA HIS A 16 -3.17 23.59 -13.67
C HIS A 16 -2.22 22.59 -13.00
N HIS A 17 -0.94 22.91 -12.98
CA HIS A 17 0.08 22.16 -12.25
C HIS A 17 0.59 23.02 -11.09
N VAL A 18 0.22 22.65 -9.87
CA VAL A 18 0.72 23.25 -8.63
C VAL A 18 2.01 22.54 -8.26
N ARG A 19 3.15 23.17 -8.52
CA ARG A 19 4.48 22.59 -8.22
C ARG A 19 4.83 22.88 -6.77
N ALA A 20 4.54 21.94 -5.90
CA ALA A 20 4.81 22.03 -4.48
C ALA A 20 4.96 20.64 -3.86
N ALA A 21 5.60 20.53 -2.69
CA ALA A 21 5.59 19.31 -1.90
C ALA A 21 4.14 18.93 -1.54
N TYR A 22 3.90 17.62 -1.40
CA TYR A 22 2.54 17.12 -1.11
C TYR A 22 1.95 17.61 0.21
N ASP A 23 2.78 18.12 1.12
CA ASP A 23 2.41 18.68 2.42
C ASP A 23 2.60 20.22 2.52
N ASP A 24 2.97 20.86 1.41
CA ASP A 24 3.10 22.35 1.41
C ASP A 24 1.75 23.02 1.61
N PRO A 25 1.56 23.81 2.68
CA PRO A 25 0.26 24.40 2.98
C PRO A 25 -0.26 25.36 1.89
N LYS A 26 0.64 26.05 1.16
CA LYS A 26 0.26 26.94 0.06
C LYS A 26 -0.17 26.17 -1.16
N GLY A 27 0.57 25.07 -1.48
CA GLY A 27 0.21 24.15 -2.55
C GLY A 27 -1.14 23.49 -2.30
N LEU A 28 -1.39 23.02 -1.07
CA LEU A 28 -2.67 22.44 -0.68
C LEU A 28 -3.83 23.45 -0.77
N ALA A 29 -3.64 24.68 -0.31
CA ALA A 29 -4.65 25.71 -0.42
C ALA A 29 -4.98 26.05 -1.88
N GLU A 30 -3.96 26.13 -2.73
CA GLU A 30 -4.15 26.38 -4.16
C GLU A 30 -4.85 25.22 -4.87
N LEU A 31 -4.47 23.96 -4.57
CA LEU A 31 -5.18 22.78 -5.06
C LEU A 31 -6.65 22.80 -4.65
N ALA A 32 -6.95 23.09 -3.38
CA ALA A 32 -8.31 23.19 -2.88
C ALA A 32 -9.10 24.30 -3.59
N ARG A 33 -8.46 25.42 -3.91
CA ARG A 33 -9.10 26.54 -4.64
C ARG A 33 -9.48 26.14 -6.07
N LEU A 34 -8.64 25.37 -6.72
CA LEU A 34 -8.78 24.97 -8.13
C LEU A 34 -9.67 23.75 -8.34
N SER A 35 -10.04 23.01 -7.28
CA SER A 35 -10.69 21.72 -7.38
C SER A 35 -12.05 21.70 -6.70
N ASN A 36 -13.01 20.98 -7.28
CA ASN A 36 -14.30 20.68 -6.65
C ASN A 36 -14.26 19.38 -5.84
N ALA A 37 -13.46 18.41 -6.29
CA ALA A 37 -13.20 17.14 -5.61
C ALA A 37 -11.73 16.77 -5.83
N ILE A 38 -11.17 16.05 -4.90
CA ILE A 38 -9.73 15.69 -4.88
C ILE A 38 -9.59 14.18 -4.68
N THR A 39 -8.67 13.61 -5.41
CA THR A 39 -8.24 12.20 -5.25
C THR A 39 -6.72 12.13 -5.29
N THR A 40 -6.16 11.00 -4.90
CA THR A 40 -4.73 10.70 -5.04
C THR A 40 -4.54 9.46 -5.89
N GLU A 41 -3.53 9.48 -6.73
CA GLU A 41 -3.02 8.31 -7.45
C GLU A 41 -1.76 7.79 -6.77
N PHE A 42 -0.86 8.69 -6.38
CA PHE A 42 0.34 8.33 -5.64
C PHE A 42 -0.01 7.88 -4.21
N GLU A 43 0.31 6.65 -3.87
CA GLU A 43 -0.07 6.02 -2.60
C GLU A 43 0.61 6.62 -1.36
N ASN A 44 1.76 7.29 -1.54
CA ASN A 44 2.56 7.83 -0.43
C ASN A 44 2.34 9.34 -0.17
N VAL A 45 1.26 9.94 -0.69
CA VAL A 45 0.86 11.28 -0.28
C VAL A 45 0.57 11.26 1.23
N PRO A 46 1.13 12.19 2.03
CA PRO A 46 0.87 12.21 3.48
C PRO A 46 -0.63 12.27 3.79
N ALA A 47 -1.11 11.36 4.62
CA ALA A 47 -2.53 11.33 5.01
C ALA A 47 -2.98 12.65 5.66
N SER A 48 -2.10 13.33 6.40
CA SER A 48 -2.36 14.65 6.98
C SER A 48 -2.63 15.73 5.93
N ALA A 49 -2.04 15.63 4.74
CA ALA A 49 -2.35 16.54 3.63
C ALA A 49 -3.78 16.32 3.12
N LEU A 50 -4.20 15.06 3.01
CA LEU A 50 -5.56 14.71 2.62
C LEU A 50 -6.59 15.15 3.69
N GLU A 51 -6.26 15.09 4.98
CA GLU A 51 -7.10 15.63 6.06
C GLU A 51 -7.30 17.14 5.94
N GLN A 52 -6.22 17.88 5.67
CA GLN A 52 -6.29 19.34 5.45
C GLN A 52 -7.17 19.70 4.25
N LEU A 53 -7.05 18.93 3.16
CA LEU A 53 -7.88 19.12 1.98
C LEU A 53 -9.34 18.76 2.24
N ALA A 54 -9.61 17.71 3.01
CA ALA A 54 -10.95 17.24 3.35
C ALA A 54 -11.75 18.27 4.20
N ALA A 55 -11.06 19.14 4.92
CA ALA A 55 -11.70 20.25 5.62
C ALA A 55 -12.34 21.29 4.67
N GLN A 56 -11.96 21.30 3.40
CA GLN A 56 -12.37 22.32 2.43
C GLN A 56 -13.06 21.74 1.19
N ARG A 57 -12.76 20.49 0.84
CA ARG A 57 -13.23 19.83 -0.40
C ARG A 57 -13.58 18.38 -0.14
N PHE A 58 -14.38 17.82 -1.02
CA PHE A 58 -14.58 16.38 -1.05
C PHE A 58 -13.28 15.68 -1.44
N VAL A 59 -12.83 14.73 -0.61
CA VAL A 59 -11.60 13.95 -0.82
C VAL A 59 -11.94 12.47 -0.78
N ALA A 60 -11.55 11.73 -1.82
CA ALA A 60 -11.70 10.28 -1.89
C ALA A 60 -10.46 9.65 -2.57
N PRO A 61 -9.90 8.55 -2.02
CA PRO A 61 -10.26 7.92 -0.74
C PRO A 61 -10.02 8.83 0.45
N SER A 62 -10.62 8.50 1.61
CA SER A 62 -10.42 9.29 2.83
C SER A 62 -8.98 9.21 3.33
N ALA A 63 -8.53 10.24 4.03
CA ALA A 63 -7.20 10.26 4.64
C ALA A 63 -6.94 9.05 5.54
N SER A 64 -7.96 8.59 6.29
CA SER A 64 -7.84 7.40 7.14
C SER A 64 -7.65 6.11 6.35
N CYS A 65 -8.31 5.95 5.20
CA CYS A 65 -8.09 4.80 4.31
C CYS A 65 -6.67 4.80 3.76
N VAL A 66 -6.18 5.95 3.32
CA VAL A 66 -4.81 6.11 2.81
C VAL A 66 -3.78 5.83 3.90
N ALA A 67 -3.98 6.34 5.13
CA ALA A 67 -3.09 6.08 6.26
C ALA A 67 -2.97 4.59 6.58
N ILE A 68 -4.07 3.83 6.51
CA ILE A 68 -4.06 2.37 6.70
C ILE A 68 -3.27 1.70 5.57
N ALA A 69 -3.56 2.02 4.32
CA ALA A 69 -2.92 1.39 3.15
C ALA A 69 -1.41 1.69 3.06
N GLN A 70 -0.96 2.84 3.56
CA GLN A 70 0.45 3.24 3.55
C GLN A 70 1.34 2.47 4.52
N ASP A 71 0.79 1.78 5.50
CA ASP A 71 1.55 1.09 6.54
C ASP A 71 1.09 -0.35 6.69
N ARG A 72 1.92 -1.32 6.28
CA ARG A 72 1.59 -2.75 6.34
C ARG A 72 1.18 -3.24 7.73
N ARG A 73 1.65 -2.59 8.80
CA ARG A 73 1.25 -2.92 10.17
C ARG A 73 -0.21 -2.53 10.41
N ALA A 74 -0.56 -1.31 10.01
CA ALA A 74 -1.93 -0.78 10.12
C ALA A 74 -2.89 -1.56 9.21
N GLU A 75 -2.48 -1.84 7.97
CA GLU A 75 -3.26 -2.61 7.00
C GLU A 75 -3.59 -4.01 7.52
N LYS A 76 -2.58 -4.75 8.00
CA LYS A 76 -2.80 -6.10 8.56
C LYS A 76 -3.64 -6.09 9.83
N ALA A 77 -3.43 -5.13 10.72
CA ALA A 77 -4.26 -4.94 11.90
C ALA A 77 -5.71 -4.65 11.52
N HIS A 78 -5.93 -3.81 10.49
CA HIS A 78 -7.26 -3.49 9.97
C HIS A 78 -7.95 -4.73 9.38
N PHE A 79 -7.29 -5.49 8.51
CA PHE A 79 -7.86 -6.72 7.94
C PHE A 79 -8.20 -7.75 9.03
N THR A 80 -7.32 -7.93 10.00
CA THR A 80 -7.57 -8.82 11.15
C THR A 80 -8.79 -8.36 11.95
N ALA A 81 -8.91 -7.07 12.23
CA ALA A 81 -10.07 -6.51 12.93
C ALA A 81 -11.39 -6.65 12.15
N CYS A 82 -11.30 -6.66 10.81
CA CYS A 82 -12.44 -6.91 9.93
C CYS A 82 -12.75 -8.40 9.73
N GLY A 83 -12.01 -9.31 10.36
CA GLY A 83 -12.17 -10.76 10.20
C GLY A 83 -11.69 -11.30 8.84
N VAL A 84 -10.90 -10.53 8.09
CA VAL A 84 -10.32 -10.95 6.81
C VAL A 84 -9.05 -11.75 7.09
N PRO A 85 -8.93 -13.00 6.57
CA PRO A 85 -7.73 -13.79 6.74
C PRO A 85 -6.51 -13.11 6.10
N VAL A 86 -5.39 -13.09 6.85
CA VAL A 86 -4.10 -12.62 6.37
C VAL A 86 -3.04 -13.71 6.59
N ALA A 87 -1.95 -13.69 5.83
CA ALA A 87 -0.81 -14.55 6.11
C ALA A 87 -0.34 -14.32 7.56
N PRO A 88 0.02 -15.38 8.31
CA PRO A 88 0.62 -15.22 9.63
C PRO A 88 1.80 -14.26 9.59
N TYR A 89 1.88 -13.36 10.57
CA TYR A 89 2.90 -12.30 10.55
C TYR A 89 3.32 -11.87 11.95
N ALA A 90 4.48 -11.24 12.02
CA ALA A 90 4.94 -10.50 13.20
C ALA A 90 5.38 -9.09 12.79
N VAL A 91 5.08 -8.12 13.64
CA VAL A 91 5.58 -6.74 13.49
C VAL A 91 6.97 -6.66 14.14
N ILE A 92 7.93 -6.17 13.40
CA ILE A 92 9.34 -6.02 13.81
C ILE A 92 9.69 -4.55 13.80
N GLU A 93 9.62 -3.92 14.95
CA GLU A 93 9.98 -2.50 15.12
C GLU A 93 11.45 -2.31 15.46
N THR A 94 12.04 -3.32 16.10
CA THR A 94 13.45 -3.30 16.50
C THR A 94 14.12 -4.64 16.24
N LEU A 95 15.42 -4.61 16.04
CA LEU A 95 16.26 -5.81 15.86
C LEU A 95 16.13 -6.81 17.01
N ALA A 96 15.90 -6.31 18.24
CA ALA A 96 15.78 -7.13 19.44
C ALA A 96 14.55 -8.05 19.45
N GLN A 97 13.54 -7.79 18.64
CA GLN A 97 12.33 -8.60 18.54
C GLN A 97 12.50 -9.87 17.68
N LEU A 98 13.46 -9.88 16.76
CA LEU A 98 13.67 -10.99 15.83
C LEU A 98 14.00 -12.34 16.49
N PRO A 99 14.83 -12.43 17.55
CA PRO A 99 15.09 -13.71 18.20
C PRO A 99 13.87 -14.36 18.88
N GLY A 100 12.85 -13.56 19.20
CA GLY A 100 11.60 -14.01 19.82
C GLY A 100 10.47 -14.27 18.83
N THR A 101 10.71 -14.16 17.52
CA THR A 101 9.68 -14.45 16.53
C THR A 101 9.38 -15.94 16.43
N ASP A 102 8.12 -16.25 16.18
CA ASP A 102 7.66 -17.62 16.01
C ASP A 102 8.41 -18.31 14.85
N ALA A 103 8.97 -19.47 15.13
CA ALA A 103 9.69 -20.29 14.13
C ALA A 103 8.78 -20.71 12.97
N GLU A 104 7.47 -20.77 13.18
CA GLU A 104 6.50 -21.09 12.12
C GLU A 104 6.36 -19.99 11.05
N LEU A 105 6.88 -18.80 11.28
CA LEU A 105 6.93 -17.75 10.28
C LEU A 105 8.01 -17.95 9.22
N PHE A 106 8.87 -18.95 9.41
CA PHE A 106 9.92 -19.28 8.45
C PHE A 106 9.58 -20.56 7.67
N PRO A 107 9.90 -20.62 6.34
CA PRO A 107 10.43 -19.50 5.55
C PRO A 107 9.43 -18.35 5.45
N GLY A 108 9.94 -17.11 5.49
CA GLY A 108 9.15 -15.90 5.51
C GLY A 108 9.64 -14.84 4.55
N ILE A 109 8.91 -13.74 4.49
CA ILE A 109 9.29 -12.53 3.75
C ILE A 109 9.30 -11.37 4.73
N LEU A 110 10.47 -10.78 4.95
CA LEU A 110 10.62 -9.54 5.71
C LEU A 110 10.39 -8.36 4.79
N LYS A 111 9.39 -7.53 5.09
CA LYS A 111 8.97 -6.38 4.29
C LYS A 111 9.06 -5.11 5.10
N THR A 112 9.56 -4.00 4.53
CA THR A 112 9.46 -2.69 5.18
C THR A 112 7.98 -2.34 5.42
N ALA A 113 7.68 -1.72 6.56
CA ALA A 113 6.30 -1.34 6.88
C ALA A 113 5.75 -0.30 5.90
N ARG A 114 6.60 0.56 5.37
CA ARG A 114 6.22 1.64 4.45
C ARG A 114 7.18 1.68 3.25
N LEU A 115 6.76 2.35 2.17
CA LEU A 115 7.58 2.67 0.98
C LEU A 115 8.15 1.46 0.22
N GLY A 116 7.60 0.26 0.41
CA GLY A 116 7.98 -0.91 -0.39
C GLY A 116 7.13 -1.00 -1.67
N TYR A 117 7.78 -1.12 -2.84
CA TYR A 117 7.12 -1.26 -4.14
C TYR A 117 7.97 -2.13 -5.09
N ASP A 118 7.36 -2.76 -6.07
CA ASP A 118 8.02 -3.53 -7.13
C ASP A 118 9.12 -4.49 -6.63
N GLY A 119 8.84 -5.22 -5.56
CA GLY A 119 9.82 -6.12 -4.95
C GLY A 119 10.91 -5.43 -4.12
N LYS A 120 10.98 -4.09 -4.12
CA LYS A 120 11.89 -3.33 -3.27
C LYS A 120 11.36 -3.28 -1.83
N GLY A 121 12.27 -3.22 -0.87
CA GLY A 121 11.91 -3.20 0.55
C GLY A 121 11.40 -4.56 1.06
N GLN A 122 11.72 -5.68 0.38
CA GLN A 122 11.39 -7.02 0.86
C GLN A 122 12.53 -8.00 0.63
N VAL A 123 12.68 -8.96 1.56
CA VAL A 123 13.73 -10.00 1.51
C VAL A 123 13.13 -11.32 1.99
N ARG A 124 13.35 -12.39 1.24
CA ARG A 124 13.02 -13.75 1.68
C ARG A 124 14.02 -14.20 2.73
N VAL A 125 13.56 -14.82 3.80
CA VAL A 125 14.37 -15.24 4.94
C VAL A 125 13.92 -16.63 5.41
N ASN A 126 14.89 -17.49 5.74
CA ASN A 126 14.63 -18.85 6.15
C ASN A 126 14.82 -19.05 7.66
N SER A 127 15.36 -18.07 8.36
CA SER A 127 15.65 -18.13 9.79
C SER A 127 15.65 -16.72 10.42
N ALA A 128 15.62 -16.67 11.75
CA ALA A 128 15.74 -15.43 12.50
C ALA A 128 17.10 -14.73 12.26
N ASP A 129 18.17 -15.49 12.04
CA ASP A 129 19.50 -14.91 11.76
C ASP A 129 19.52 -14.24 10.37
N GLU A 130 18.93 -14.89 9.35
CA GLU A 130 18.76 -14.26 8.03
C GLU A 130 17.87 -13.02 8.12
N ALA A 131 16.78 -13.07 8.89
CA ALA A 131 15.89 -11.94 9.11
C ALA A 131 16.62 -10.77 9.80
N ARG A 132 17.55 -11.05 10.70
CA ARG A 132 18.39 -10.04 11.36
C ARG A 132 19.29 -9.32 10.35
N ALA A 133 19.95 -10.07 9.49
CA ALA A 133 20.79 -9.50 8.44
C ALA A 133 19.95 -8.68 7.43
N ALA A 134 18.79 -9.21 7.04
CA ALA A 134 17.85 -8.53 6.14
C ALA A 134 17.32 -7.23 6.75
N TYR A 135 16.97 -7.21 8.04
CA TYR A 135 16.51 -6.03 8.75
C TYR A 135 17.55 -4.89 8.72
N ALA A 136 18.82 -5.23 8.96
CA ALA A 136 19.91 -4.26 8.87
C ALA A 136 20.06 -3.71 7.43
N ASN A 137 19.99 -4.59 6.43
CA ASN A 137 20.08 -4.21 5.00
C ASN A 137 18.89 -3.35 4.53
N LEU A 138 17.72 -3.50 5.16
CA LEU A 138 16.53 -2.67 4.94
C LEU A 138 16.57 -1.34 5.71
N GLY A 139 17.73 -0.98 6.29
CA GLY A 139 17.93 0.29 6.98
C GLY A 139 17.47 0.34 8.43
N GLY A 140 17.16 -0.82 9.04
CA GLY A 140 16.76 -0.88 10.45
C GLY A 140 15.43 -0.20 10.76
N GLN A 141 14.58 0.00 9.76
CA GLN A 141 13.26 0.58 9.91
C GLN A 141 12.21 -0.48 10.28
N ALA A 142 11.04 -0.04 10.74
CA ALA A 142 9.94 -0.96 11.05
C ALA A 142 9.61 -1.85 9.86
N CYS A 143 9.45 -3.15 10.13
CA CYS A 143 9.16 -4.18 9.15
C CYS A 143 7.97 -5.06 9.60
N VAL A 144 7.46 -5.83 8.67
CA VAL A 144 6.54 -6.95 8.91
C VAL A 144 7.21 -8.21 8.37
N LEU A 145 7.37 -9.22 9.23
CA LEU A 145 7.78 -10.57 8.81
C LEU A 145 6.51 -11.38 8.56
N GLU A 146 6.32 -11.80 7.33
CA GLU A 146 5.17 -12.60 6.91
C GLU A 146 5.61 -14.03 6.58
N LYS A 147 4.84 -15.02 7.01
CA LYS A 147 5.02 -16.41 6.56
C LYS A 147 4.90 -16.46 5.03
N MET A 148 5.85 -17.11 4.39
CA MET A 148 5.78 -17.37 2.95
C MET A 148 4.74 -18.46 2.70
N LEU A 149 3.69 -18.12 1.95
CA LEU A 149 2.62 -19.04 1.58
C LEU A 149 2.94 -19.67 0.21
N ASP A 150 2.53 -20.93 0.04
CA ASP A 150 2.54 -21.60 -1.26
C ASP A 150 1.28 -21.19 -2.04
N LEU A 151 1.38 -20.06 -2.76
CA LEU A 151 0.27 -19.51 -3.50
C LEU A 151 0.05 -20.30 -4.80
N LYS A 152 -1.18 -20.77 -5.02
CA LYS A 152 -1.57 -21.40 -6.29
C LYS A 152 -1.77 -20.39 -7.40
N LEU A 153 -2.31 -19.23 -7.06
CA LEU A 153 -2.51 -18.10 -7.96
C LEU A 153 -2.70 -16.81 -7.14
N GLU A 154 -2.55 -15.69 -7.79
CA GLU A 154 -2.77 -14.37 -7.22
C GLU A 154 -3.86 -13.65 -8.00
N VAL A 155 -4.76 -12.97 -7.29
CA VAL A 155 -5.85 -12.21 -7.91
C VAL A 155 -5.94 -10.81 -7.34
N SER A 156 -6.45 -9.89 -8.16
CA SER A 156 -6.83 -8.54 -7.73
C SER A 156 -8.33 -8.33 -7.91
N ALA A 157 -8.97 -7.81 -6.88
CA ALA A 157 -10.34 -7.33 -6.92
C ALA A 157 -10.36 -5.82 -6.72
N ILE A 158 -10.78 -5.07 -7.73
CA ILE A 158 -10.94 -3.61 -7.63
C ILE A 158 -12.37 -3.34 -7.20
N VAL A 159 -12.51 -2.68 -6.04
CA VAL A 159 -13.79 -2.40 -5.43
C VAL A 159 -13.96 -0.88 -5.27
N THR A 160 -15.08 -0.36 -5.77
CA THR A 160 -15.49 1.02 -5.55
C THR A 160 -16.70 1.05 -4.64
N ARG A 161 -16.61 1.79 -3.53
CA ARG A 161 -17.71 1.98 -2.57
C ARG A 161 -18.07 3.45 -2.48
N VAL A 162 -19.34 3.78 -2.73
CA VAL A 162 -19.89 5.14 -2.60
C VAL A 162 -20.65 5.29 -1.28
N SER A 163 -21.36 4.24 -0.86
CA SER A 163 -22.06 4.14 0.43
C SER A 163 -22.02 2.68 0.93
N PRO A 164 -22.50 2.38 2.15
CA PRO A 164 -22.62 0.99 2.63
C PRO A 164 -23.40 0.09 1.67
N GLU A 165 -24.41 0.64 1.00
CA GLU A 165 -25.34 -0.08 0.11
C GLU A 165 -24.91 -0.04 -1.36
N GLN A 166 -24.04 0.90 -1.72
CA GLN A 166 -23.63 1.12 -3.11
C GLN A 166 -22.15 0.74 -3.31
N VAL A 167 -21.97 -0.49 -3.73
CA VAL A 167 -20.66 -1.08 -4.01
C VAL A 167 -20.64 -1.59 -5.44
N SER A 168 -19.58 -1.32 -6.17
CA SER A 168 -19.29 -1.89 -7.49
C SER A 168 -17.98 -2.64 -7.44
N VAL A 169 -17.95 -3.84 -8.00
CA VAL A 169 -16.77 -4.68 -8.10
C VAL A 169 -16.46 -4.89 -9.58
N PHE A 170 -15.24 -4.58 -9.98
CA PHE A 170 -14.76 -4.87 -11.32
C PHE A 170 -14.53 -6.38 -11.49
N PRO A 171 -14.50 -6.91 -12.72
CA PRO A 171 -14.11 -8.29 -12.95
C PRO A 171 -12.74 -8.57 -12.31
N VAL A 172 -12.66 -9.68 -11.57
CA VAL A 172 -11.43 -10.08 -10.89
C VAL A 172 -10.33 -10.34 -11.92
N ALA A 173 -9.15 -9.82 -11.68
CA ALA A 173 -7.97 -10.06 -12.48
C ALA A 173 -7.10 -11.15 -11.86
N GLU A 174 -6.59 -12.09 -12.68
CA GLU A 174 -5.52 -13.01 -12.30
C GLU A 174 -4.18 -12.36 -12.61
N ASN A 175 -3.27 -12.37 -11.64
CA ASN A 175 -1.98 -11.71 -11.73
C ASN A 175 -0.84 -12.72 -11.82
N ILE A 176 0.04 -12.52 -12.77
CA ILE A 176 1.26 -13.29 -12.96
C ILE A 176 2.44 -12.39 -12.67
N HIS A 177 3.26 -12.77 -11.68
CA HIS A 177 4.45 -12.04 -11.30
C HIS A 177 5.71 -12.73 -11.81
N LYS A 178 6.67 -11.94 -12.30
CA LYS A 178 8.03 -12.39 -12.62
C LYS A 178 9.03 -11.61 -11.77
N ASN A 179 9.83 -12.30 -11.00
CA ASN A 179 10.84 -11.70 -10.11
C ASN A 179 10.25 -10.69 -9.11
N GLY A 180 9.01 -10.89 -8.64
CA GLY A 180 8.32 -10.01 -7.70
C GLY A 180 7.70 -8.75 -8.33
N ILE A 181 7.70 -8.65 -9.65
CA ILE A 181 7.08 -7.57 -10.41
C ILE A 181 5.89 -8.13 -11.17
N LEU A 182 4.76 -7.42 -11.18
CA LEU A 182 3.58 -7.78 -11.96
C LEU A 182 3.94 -7.74 -13.47
N ASP A 183 3.80 -8.87 -14.15
CA ASP A 183 4.13 -9.04 -15.56
C ASP A 183 2.86 -9.07 -16.44
N GLU A 184 1.85 -9.85 -16.01
CA GLU A 184 0.60 -9.98 -16.75
C GLU A 184 -0.60 -9.93 -15.81
N SER A 185 -1.70 -9.28 -16.27
CA SER A 185 -3.02 -9.36 -15.65
C SER A 185 -4.04 -9.89 -16.66
N ILE A 186 -4.72 -10.96 -16.33
CA ILE A 186 -5.71 -11.63 -17.18
C ILE A 186 -7.10 -11.35 -16.62
N VAL A 187 -7.96 -10.68 -17.41
CA VAL A 187 -9.32 -10.30 -17.02
C VAL A 187 -10.33 -10.91 -17.98
N PRO A 188 -11.35 -11.63 -17.50
CA PRO A 188 -11.55 -12.08 -16.13
C PRO A 188 -10.54 -13.16 -15.71
N ALA A 189 -10.30 -13.28 -14.41
CA ALA A 189 -9.44 -14.34 -13.85
C ALA A 189 -9.96 -15.74 -14.22
N ARG A 190 -9.05 -16.68 -14.48
CA ARG A 190 -9.35 -18.09 -14.82
C ARG A 190 -9.61 -18.91 -13.56
N ILE A 191 -10.51 -18.45 -12.72
CA ILE A 191 -10.89 -19.06 -11.45
C ILE A 191 -12.30 -19.65 -11.52
N ALA A 192 -12.58 -20.66 -10.67
CA ALA A 192 -13.91 -21.20 -10.57
C ALA A 192 -14.89 -20.16 -9.97
N PRO A 193 -16.17 -20.13 -10.41
CA PRO A 193 -17.16 -19.16 -9.91
C PRO A 193 -17.39 -19.19 -8.39
N ALA A 194 -16.96 -20.25 -7.72
CA ALA A 194 -17.11 -20.42 -6.26
C ALA A 194 -15.91 -19.88 -5.46
N LEU A 195 -14.90 -19.34 -6.13
CA LEU A 195 -13.77 -18.64 -5.54
C LEU A 195 -13.95 -17.14 -5.71
#